data_0b2d40bacf82c52cd09a153012981568
#
_entry.id   0b2d40bacf82c52cd09a153012981568
#
_cell.length_a   1.000
_cell.length_b   1.000
_cell.length_c   1.000
_cell.angle_alpha   90.00
_cell.angle_beta   90.00
_cell.angle_gamma   90.00
#
_symmetry.space_group_name_H-M   'P 1'
#
loop_
_entity.id
_entity.type
_entity.pdbx_description
1 polymer ?
#
loop_
_entity_poly.entity_id
_entity_poly.type
_entity_poly.pdbx_seq_one_letter_code
_entity_poly.pdbx_strand_id
1 'polypeptide(L)'
;KKDAYDQFAAKGERWGMFYYAGILFVEPLVEGLKMAGRDLTREGLVSAMESIKGFKGIGGEVSYDIFNPRNGYACRGGMKEVYIIQCMEGGKAKKLSDWMKIQYP
;
A
#
# COMPACT_ATOMS: atom_id res chain seq x y z
N LYS A 1 -10.30 9.38 1.20
CA LYS A 1 -8.94 9.21 1.75
C LYS A 1 -8.34 10.54 2.17
N LYS A 2 -8.54 11.62 1.41
CA LYS A 2 -8.30 12.99 1.87
C LYS A 2 -9.27 13.35 3.02
N ASP A 3 -10.42 12.73 3.05
CA ASP A 3 -11.43 12.90 4.10
C ASP A 3 -10.89 12.51 5.48
N ALA A 4 -10.09 11.44 5.58
CA ALA A 4 -9.44 11.05 6.82
C ALA A 4 -8.39 12.09 7.26
N TYR A 5 -7.64 12.67 6.31
CA TYR A 5 -6.76 13.78 6.61
C TYR A 5 -7.53 14.99 7.12
N ASP A 6 -8.58 15.40 6.41
CA ASP A 6 -9.40 16.57 6.78
C ASP A 6 -10.05 16.41 8.17
N GLN A 7 -10.34 15.16 8.57
CA GLN A 7 -10.95 14.84 9.85
C GLN A 7 -9.95 14.69 11.01
N PHE A 8 -8.75 14.14 10.76
CA PHE A 8 -7.83 13.72 11.82
C PHE A 8 -6.47 14.40 11.81
N ALA A 9 -6.15 15.20 10.79
CA ALA A 9 -4.87 15.89 10.73
C ALA A 9 -4.73 16.91 11.85
N ALA A 10 -3.57 16.93 12.49
CA ALA A 10 -3.27 17.93 13.50
C ALA A 10 -3.13 19.32 12.87
N LYS A 11 -3.33 20.37 13.70
CA LYS A 11 -3.20 21.75 13.25
C LYS A 11 -1.78 22.00 12.70
N GLY A 12 -1.69 22.43 11.46
CA GLY A 12 -0.43 22.74 10.79
C GLY A 12 0.16 21.59 9.97
N GLU A 13 -0.39 20.37 10.06
CA GLU A 13 -0.04 19.30 9.13
C GLU A 13 -0.47 19.65 7.70
N ARG A 14 0.27 19.17 6.74
CA ARG A 14 -0.02 19.36 5.31
C ARG A 14 -0.28 18.03 4.64
N TRP A 15 -1.31 17.98 3.81
CA TRP A 15 -1.47 16.89 2.87
C TRP A 15 -0.28 16.81 1.93
N GLY A 16 0.37 15.67 1.87
CA GLY A 16 1.57 15.49 1.04
C GLY A 16 1.95 14.04 0.90
N MET A 17 3.09 13.81 0.27
CA MET A 17 3.59 12.47 -0.07
C MET A 17 3.71 11.56 1.16
N PHE A 18 4.18 12.08 2.29
CA PHE A 18 4.34 11.26 3.50
C PHE A 18 3.00 10.84 4.11
N TYR A 19 2.01 11.72 4.08
CA TYR A 19 0.67 11.37 4.53
C TYR A 19 0.03 10.31 3.63
N TYR A 20 0.19 10.50 2.31
CA TYR A 20 -0.22 9.50 1.31
C TYR A 20 0.47 8.15 1.52
N ALA A 21 1.79 8.16 1.75
CA ALA A 21 2.55 6.94 2.02
C ALA A 21 2.08 6.22 3.30
N GLY A 22 1.76 6.97 4.35
CA GLY A 22 1.16 6.41 5.57
C GLY A 22 -0.13 5.64 5.29
N ILE A 23 -1.04 6.22 4.53
CA ILE A 23 -2.28 5.54 4.13
C ILE A 23 -1.99 4.29 3.29
N LEU A 24 -1.08 4.40 2.33
CA LEU A 24 -0.67 3.31 1.44
C LEU A 24 -0.18 2.08 2.21
N PHE A 25 0.58 2.28 3.28
CA PHE A 25 1.07 1.17 4.11
C PHE A 25 0.01 0.64 5.07
N VAL A 26 -0.86 1.49 5.57
CA VAL A 26 -1.87 1.10 6.56
C VAL A 26 -3.05 0.36 5.93
N GLU A 27 -3.47 0.71 4.71
CA GLU A 27 -4.62 0.05 4.06
C GLU A 27 -4.51 -1.48 4.00
N PRO A 28 -3.43 -2.07 3.47
CA PRO A 28 -3.30 -3.54 3.45
C PRO A 28 -3.12 -4.14 4.84
N LEU A 29 -2.52 -3.43 5.80
CA LEU A 29 -2.44 -3.90 7.19
C LEU A 29 -3.82 -3.98 7.83
N VAL A 30 -4.68 -2.99 7.63
CA VAL A 30 -6.06 -3.01 8.14
C VAL A 30 -6.84 -4.17 7.52
N GLU A 31 -6.64 -4.45 6.23
CA GLU A 31 -7.27 -5.59 5.57
C GLU A 31 -6.78 -6.93 6.19
N GLY A 32 -5.47 -7.07 6.38
CA GLY A 32 -4.90 -8.24 7.05
C GLY A 32 -5.43 -8.44 8.47
N LEU A 33 -5.58 -7.36 9.25
CA LEU A 33 -6.16 -7.41 10.59
C LEU A 33 -7.63 -7.86 10.59
N LYS A 34 -8.43 -7.39 9.62
CA LYS A 34 -9.81 -7.84 9.44
C LYS A 34 -9.88 -9.33 9.11
N MET A 35 -8.99 -9.80 8.23
CA MET A 35 -8.92 -11.21 7.84
C MET A 35 -8.45 -12.11 9.00
N ALA A 36 -7.52 -11.64 9.83
CA ALA A 36 -7.02 -12.37 10.98
C ALA A 36 -8.10 -12.53 12.09
N GLY A 37 -9.04 -11.59 12.18
CA GLY A 37 -10.16 -11.67 13.10
C GLY A 37 -9.81 -11.35 14.55
N ARG A 38 -10.68 -11.79 15.49
CA ARG A 38 -10.59 -11.43 16.91
C ARG A 38 -9.46 -12.16 17.66
N ASP A 39 -9.19 -13.39 17.30
CA ASP A 39 -8.15 -14.22 17.94
C ASP A 39 -6.80 -13.93 17.31
N LEU A 40 -6.40 -12.65 17.39
CA LEU A 40 -5.21 -12.14 16.72
C LEU A 40 -3.93 -12.70 17.36
N THR A 41 -3.23 -13.54 16.61
CA THR A 41 -1.87 -13.98 16.91
C THR A 41 -0.91 -13.42 15.86
N ARG A 42 0.39 -13.47 16.14
CA ARG A 42 1.41 -13.07 15.18
C ARG A 42 1.35 -13.94 13.92
N GLU A 43 1.26 -15.25 14.10
CA GLU A 43 1.18 -16.24 13.02
C GLU A 43 -0.11 -16.07 12.20
N GLY A 44 -1.23 -15.83 12.88
CA GLY A 44 -2.53 -15.56 12.27
C GLY A 44 -2.49 -14.30 11.39
N LEU A 45 -1.88 -13.22 11.88
CA LEU A 45 -1.71 -12.00 11.09
C LEU A 45 -0.81 -12.22 9.87
N VAL A 46 0.31 -12.92 10.02
CA VAL A 46 1.21 -13.23 8.89
C VAL A 46 0.47 -14.04 7.84
N SER A 47 -0.26 -15.08 8.23
CA SER A 47 -1.05 -15.91 7.31
C SER A 47 -2.14 -15.09 6.60
N ALA A 48 -2.83 -14.20 7.32
CA ALA A 48 -3.82 -13.31 6.75
C ALA A 48 -3.19 -12.36 5.72
N MET A 49 -2.06 -11.74 6.05
CA MET A 49 -1.34 -10.85 5.12
C MET A 49 -0.89 -11.59 3.85
N GLU A 50 -0.33 -12.80 3.98
CA GLU A 50 0.10 -13.64 2.85
C GLU A 50 -1.08 -14.10 1.97
N SER A 51 -2.30 -14.07 2.51
CA SER A 51 -3.54 -14.41 1.80
C SER A 51 -4.14 -13.24 1.01
N ILE A 52 -3.67 -12.02 1.21
CA ILE A 52 -4.17 -10.85 0.47
C ILE A 52 -3.79 -10.98 -1.01
N LYS A 53 -4.80 -11.01 -1.88
CA LYS A 53 -4.65 -11.06 -3.33
C LYS A 53 -5.52 -10.01 -4.00
N GLY A 54 -4.94 -9.21 -4.88
CA GLY A 54 -5.68 -8.23 -5.68
C GLY A 54 -6.36 -7.12 -4.88
N PHE A 55 -5.88 -6.81 -3.66
CA PHE A 55 -6.41 -5.71 -2.87
C PHE A 55 -6.12 -4.39 -3.56
N LYS A 56 -7.16 -3.59 -3.83
CA LYS A 56 -7.02 -2.29 -4.48
C LYS A 56 -7.06 -1.15 -3.47
N GLY A 57 -5.87 -0.72 -3.08
CA GLY A 57 -5.66 0.43 -2.21
C GLY A 57 -5.39 1.73 -2.97
N ILE A 58 -5.00 2.77 -2.22
CA ILE A 58 -4.64 4.07 -2.78
C ILE A 58 -3.41 4.00 -3.70
N GLY A 59 -2.51 3.03 -3.46
CA GLY A 59 -1.27 2.82 -4.20
C GLY A 59 -1.37 1.79 -5.33
N GLY A 60 -2.57 1.45 -5.79
CA GLY A 60 -2.80 0.42 -6.80
C GLY A 60 -3.05 -0.96 -6.22
N GLU A 61 -2.80 -1.99 -7.01
CA GLU A 61 -3.01 -3.37 -6.58
C GLU A 61 -1.91 -3.85 -5.64
N VAL A 62 -2.33 -4.44 -4.53
CA VAL A 62 -1.46 -5.08 -3.53
C VAL A 62 -1.80 -6.57 -3.44
N SER A 63 -0.78 -7.41 -3.54
CA SER A 63 -0.88 -8.85 -3.35
C SER A 63 0.38 -9.38 -2.68
N TYR A 64 0.22 -10.21 -1.66
CA TYR A 64 1.34 -10.87 -1.00
C TYR A 64 1.33 -12.36 -1.31
N ASP A 65 2.47 -13.00 -1.16
CA ASP A 65 2.64 -14.44 -1.31
C ASP A 65 3.32 -15.03 -0.07
N ILE A 66 3.14 -16.33 0.12
CA ILE A 66 3.81 -17.08 1.18
C ILE A 66 5.32 -16.88 1.05
N PHE A 67 5.97 -16.58 2.15
CA PHE A 67 7.40 -16.34 2.16
C PHE A 67 8.19 -17.54 1.60
N ASN A 68 8.97 -17.26 0.58
CA ASN A 68 9.88 -18.22 -0.02
C ASN A 68 11.30 -17.61 -0.04
N PRO A 69 12.27 -18.20 0.68
CA PRO A 69 13.64 -17.69 0.71
C PRO A 69 14.31 -17.56 -0.67
N ARG A 70 13.88 -18.36 -1.65
CA ARG A 70 14.41 -18.31 -3.02
C ARG A 70 13.94 -17.09 -3.81
N ASN A 71 12.74 -16.59 -3.51
CA ASN A 71 12.16 -15.44 -4.17
C ASN A 71 12.33 -14.14 -3.35
N GLY A 72 12.87 -14.26 -2.15
CA GLY A 72 13.23 -13.13 -1.30
C GLY A 72 12.14 -12.07 -1.15
N TYR A 73 12.46 -10.86 -1.54
CA TYR A 73 11.54 -9.71 -1.39
C TYR A 73 10.33 -9.74 -2.31
N ALA A 74 10.35 -10.49 -3.42
CA ALA A 74 9.26 -10.52 -4.39
C ALA A 74 7.94 -11.03 -3.80
N CYS A 75 8.00 -11.99 -2.87
CA CYS A 75 6.80 -12.52 -2.22
C CYS A 75 6.21 -11.55 -1.17
N ARG A 76 7.03 -10.72 -0.55
CA ARG A 76 6.62 -9.73 0.46
C ARG A 76 6.54 -8.29 -0.06
N GLY A 77 6.98 -8.04 -1.28
CA GLY A 77 6.76 -6.79 -1.99
C GLY A 77 5.31 -6.70 -2.47
N GLY A 78 4.42 -6.24 -1.59
CA GLY A 78 2.98 -6.26 -1.84
C GLY A 78 2.53 -5.46 -3.06
N MET A 79 3.24 -4.38 -3.40
CA MET A 79 2.88 -3.51 -4.52
C MET A 79 3.13 -4.21 -5.86
N LYS A 80 2.10 -4.31 -6.70
CA LYS A 80 2.18 -4.98 -8.00
C LYS A 80 2.08 -4.03 -9.18
N GLU A 81 1.80 -2.77 -8.93
CA GLU A 81 1.60 -1.76 -9.97
C GLU A 81 2.31 -0.46 -9.61
N VAL A 82 2.76 0.25 -10.63
CA VAL A 82 3.33 1.60 -10.55
C VAL A 82 2.82 2.46 -11.70
N TYR A 83 2.92 3.77 -11.57
CA TYR A 83 2.75 4.70 -12.68
C TYR A 83 3.82 5.79 -12.61
N ILE A 84 4.07 6.43 -13.73
CA ILE A 84 5.08 7.48 -13.85
C ILE A 84 4.40 8.83 -13.66
N ILE A 85 5.01 9.68 -12.85
CA ILE A 85 4.64 11.08 -12.69
C ILE A 85 5.79 12.00 -13.09
N GLN A 86 5.45 13.16 -13.60
CA GLN A 86 6.38 14.25 -13.84
C GLN A 86 6.15 15.35 -12.80
N CYS A 87 7.23 15.76 -12.15
CA CYS A 87 7.19 16.95 -11.31
C CYS A 87 7.16 18.19 -12.20
N MET A 88 6.18 19.03 -11.97
CA MET A 88 5.98 20.28 -12.70
C MET A 88 6.34 21.47 -11.82
N GLU A 89 6.54 22.62 -12.44
CA GLU A 89 6.76 23.88 -11.72
C GLU A 89 5.62 24.17 -10.74
N GLY A 90 5.97 24.78 -9.59
CA GLY A 90 5.00 25.06 -8.51
C GLY A 90 4.60 23.82 -7.69
N GLY A 91 5.36 22.73 -7.72
CA GLY A 91 5.12 21.52 -6.91
C GLY A 91 3.93 20.70 -7.38
N LYS A 92 3.47 20.90 -8.60
CA LYS A 92 2.39 20.10 -9.21
C LYS A 92 2.94 18.78 -9.75
N ALA A 93 2.13 17.73 -9.73
CA ALA A 93 2.45 16.45 -10.36
C ALA A 93 1.51 16.18 -11.54
N LYS A 94 2.10 15.76 -12.66
CA LYS A 94 1.36 15.31 -13.86
C LYS A 94 1.58 13.81 -14.04
N LYS A 95 0.48 13.06 -14.07
CA LYS A 95 0.54 11.63 -14.40
C LYS A 95 0.89 11.46 -15.88
N LEU A 96 1.94 10.67 -16.16
CA LEU A 96 2.43 10.42 -17.52
C LEU A 96 2.03 9.06 -18.08
N SER A 97 1.75 8.07 -17.21
CA SER A 97 1.38 6.72 -17.64
C SER A 97 0.15 6.21 -16.88
N ASP A 98 -0.53 5.23 -17.43
CA ASP A 98 -1.44 4.40 -16.67
C ASP A 98 -0.68 3.45 -15.74
N TRP A 99 -1.40 2.70 -14.91
CA TRP A 99 -0.84 1.69 -14.05
C TRP A 99 -0.12 0.60 -14.86
N MET A 100 1.12 0.32 -14.51
CA MET A 100 1.97 -0.69 -15.13
C MET A 100 2.29 -1.75 -14.10
N LYS A 101 2.19 -3.03 -14.48
CA LYS A 101 2.57 -4.14 -13.61
C LYS A 101 4.07 -4.20 -13.40
N ILE A 102 4.48 -4.39 -12.15
CA ILE A 102 5.87 -4.65 -11.80
C ILE A 102 6.16 -6.13 -12.07
N GLN A 103 7.21 -6.38 -12.84
CA GLN A 103 7.78 -7.72 -13.00
C GLN A 103 8.96 -7.84 -12.04
N TYR A 104 8.80 -8.67 -11.02
CA TYR A 104 9.92 -9.05 -10.15
C TYR A 104 10.72 -10.14 -10.83
N PRO A 105 12.05 -10.07 -10.78
CA PRO A 105 12.92 -11.09 -11.34
C PRO A 105 12.77 -12.44 -10.63
#